data_fa19c9e87f38ed68fd3d6545b296d4a1
#
_entry.id   fa19c9e87f38ed68fd3d6545b296d4a1
#
_cell.length_a   1.000
_cell.length_b   1.000
_cell.length_c   1.000
_cell.angle_alpha   90.00
_cell.angle_beta   90.00
_cell.angle_gamma   90.00
#
_symmetry.space_group_name_H-M   'P 1'
#
loop_
_entity.id
_entity.type
_entity.pdbx_description
1 polymer ?
#
loop_
_entity_poly.entity_id
_entity_poly.type
_entity_poly.pdbx_seq_one_letter_code
_entity_poly.pdbx_strand_id
1 'polypeptide(L)'
;EGPKAALMDALALGERLGFKTGVADNRVGWVEYGDGEEMVGVLGHLDVVPVGDDGWTYPPFGAEIHDGKLWGRGVLDDKGPIIGSIFALKAIRDLDLPIDRRIRVLFGTDEECGSSCVEYYVENGYEMPTIGFTPDGDFPLIFFEKGMTRFTVGGKVTDKGNIEVEYFGGGIAANVVTP
;
A
#
# COMPACT_ATOMS: atom_id res chain seq x y z
N GLU A 1 -7.00 2.96 13.12
CA GLU A 1 -5.83 3.21 14.02
C GLU A 1 -4.56 2.52 13.51
N GLY A 2 -4.64 1.27 13.03
CA GLY A 2 -3.48 0.48 12.57
C GLY A 2 -2.65 1.13 11.46
N PRO A 3 -3.23 1.54 10.32
CA PRO A 3 -2.46 2.18 9.24
C PRO A 3 -1.76 3.47 9.68
N LYS A 4 -2.38 4.26 10.55
CA LYS A 4 -1.77 5.47 11.08
C LYS A 4 -0.57 5.17 12.00
N ALA A 5 -0.65 4.14 12.82
CA ALA A 5 0.48 3.70 13.64
C ALA A 5 1.63 3.21 12.76
N ALA A 6 1.35 2.39 11.75
CA ALA A 6 2.35 1.94 10.79
C ALA A 6 3.01 3.11 10.02
N LEU A 7 2.23 4.15 9.68
CA LEU A 7 2.74 5.38 9.07
C LEU A 7 3.77 6.07 9.98
N MET A 8 3.43 6.24 11.26
CA MET A 8 4.34 6.87 12.22
C MET A 8 5.60 6.03 12.47
N ASP A 9 5.48 4.70 12.50
CA ASP A 9 6.63 3.80 12.65
C ASP A 9 7.56 3.86 11.43
N ALA A 10 7.01 3.93 10.21
CA ALA A 10 7.78 4.07 8.98
C ALA A 10 8.53 5.42 8.92
N LEU A 11 7.86 6.51 9.29
CA LEU A 11 8.50 7.83 9.41
C LEU A 11 9.63 7.81 10.45
N ALA A 12 9.37 7.27 11.64
CA ALA A 12 10.37 7.14 12.69
C ALA A 12 11.56 6.27 12.26
N LEU A 13 11.33 5.24 11.44
CA LEU A 13 12.41 4.46 10.83
C LEU A 13 13.27 5.36 9.91
N GLY A 14 12.64 6.12 9.01
CA GLY A 14 13.31 7.05 8.12
C GLY A 14 14.18 8.06 8.88
N GLU A 15 13.63 8.65 9.93
CA GLU A 15 14.36 9.59 10.82
C GLU A 15 15.56 8.92 11.51
N ARG A 16 15.36 7.74 12.10
CA ARG A 16 16.46 6.98 12.72
C ARG A 16 17.57 6.63 11.73
N LEU A 17 17.22 6.42 10.48
CA LEU A 17 18.17 6.18 9.40
C LEU A 17 18.80 7.48 8.88
N GLY A 18 18.38 8.65 9.33
CA GLY A 18 18.94 9.95 8.95
C GLY A 18 18.47 10.50 7.60
N PHE A 19 17.30 10.07 7.15
CA PHE A 19 16.65 10.60 5.95
C PHE A 19 15.75 11.79 6.24
N LYS A 20 15.48 12.60 5.20
CA LYS A 20 14.40 13.58 5.25
C LYS A 20 13.07 12.82 5.26
N THR A 21 12.16 13.22 6.14
CA THR A 21 10.81 12.64 6.23
C THR A 21 9.76 13.74 6.09
N GLY A 22 8.56 13.34 5.69
CA GLY A 22 7.43 14.24 5.66
C GLY A 22 6.12 13.48 5.67
N VAL A 23 5.04 14.19 5.93
CA VAL A 23 3.69 13.62 6.04
C VAL A 23 2.64 14.57 5.51
N ALA A 24 1.69 14.05 4.75
CA ALA A 24 0.51 14.73 4.26
C ALA A 24 -0.70 14.25 5.08
N ASP A 25 -1.16 15.07 6.01
CA ASP A 25 -2.38 14.89 6.84
C ASP A 25 -2.53 13.50 7.51
N ASN A 26 -1.43 12.87 7.89
CA ASN A 26 -1.41 11.48 8.39
C ASN A 26 -2.04 10.45 7.43
N ARG A 27 -2.06 10.74 6.14
CA ARG A 27 -2.58 9.88 5.07
C ARG A 27 -1.47 9.30 4.20
N VAL A 28 -0.49 10.13 3.84
CA VAL A 28 0.69 9.71 3.08
C VAL A 28 1.92 10.18 3.81
N GLY A 29 2.85 9.28 4.04
CA GLY A 29 4.19 9.61 4.52
C GLY A 29 5.23 9.39 3.44
N TRP A 30 6.42 9.96 3.66
CA TRP A 30 7.55 9.67 2.79
C TRP A 30 8.89 9.76 3.49
N VAL A 31 9.83 9.06 2.91
CA VAL A 31 11.26 9.13 3.23
C VAL A 31 11.99 9.56 1.96
N GLU A 32 12.90 10.54 2.06
CA GLU A 32 13.58 11.11 0.90
C GLU A 32 15.09 11.18 1.10
N TYR A 33 15.83 10.93 0.03
CA TYR A 33 17.29 11.08 -0.06
C TYR A 33 17.70 11.71 -1.39
N GLY A 34 18.79 12.46 -1.34
CA GLY A 34 19.39 13.14 -2.47
C GLY A 34 18.97 14.60 -2.61
N ASP A 35 19.63 15.27 -3.56
CA ASP A 35 19.39 16.65 -3.91
C ASP A 35 19.24 16.73 -5.45
N GLY A 36 18.30 17.48 -5.94
CA GLY A 36 18.04 17.60 -7.37
C GLY A 36 16.61 18.08 -7.62
N GLU A 37 16.37 18.60 -8.80
CA GLU A 37 15.04 19.07 -9.19
C GLU A 37 14.12 17.88 -9.51
N GLU A 38 14.62 16.91 -10.27
CA GLU A 38 13.85 15.72 -10.60
C GLU A 38 13.78 14.74 -9.43
N MET A 39 12.68 14.01 -9.35
CA MET A 39 12.42 13.05 -8.29
C MET A 39 11.91 11.72 -8.84
N VAL A 40 12.54 10.65 -8.37
CA VAL A 40 12.06 9.28 -8.57
C VAL A 40 11.17 8.91 -7.38
N GLY A 41 9.94 8.52 -7.64
CA GLY A 41 9.01 8.04 -6.63
C GLY A 41 8.96 6.52 -6.56
N VAL A 42 8.95 5.99 -5.35
CA VAL A 42 8.58 4.61 -5.06
C VAL A 42 7.31 4.68 -4.22
N LEU A 43 6.19 4.26 -4.76
CA LEU A 43 4.88 4.38 -4.10
C LEU A 43 4.41 3.01 -3.63
N GLY A 44 4.07 2.90 -2.36
CA GLY A 44 3.45 1.72 -1.78
C GLY A 44 2.48 2.08 -0.67
N HIS A 45 2.07 1.10 0.13
CA HIS A 45 1.07 1.31 1.18
C HIS A 45 1.36 0.55 2.48
N LEU A 46 0.68 0.95 3.54
CA LEU A 46 0.87 0.40 4.89
C LEU A 46 -0.41 -0.22 5.47
N ASP A 47 -1.56 0.03 4.85
CA ASP A 47 -2.79 -0.67 5.18
C ASP A 47 -2.77 -2.10 4.66
N VAL A 48 -3.72 -2.89 5.06
CA VAL A 48 -3.80 -4.31 4.72
C VAL A 48 -5.26 -4.74 4.65
N VAL A 49 -5.55 -5.72 3.79
CA VAL A 49 -6.88 -6.36 3.75
C VAL A 49 -7.16 -7.14 5.04
N PRO A 50 -8.44 -7.37 5.37
CA PRO A 50 -8.85 -8.23 6.47
C PRO A 50 -8.23 -9.63 6.36
N VAL A 51 -7.97 -10.25 7.51
CA VAL A 51 -7.30 -11.55 7.57
C VAL A 51 -8.24 -12.74 7.41
N GLY A 52 -9.56 -12.54 7.55
CA GLY A 52 -10.52 -13.63 7.65
C GLY A 52 -10.42 -14.40 8.98
N ASP A 53 -11.22 -15.43 9.12
CA ASP A 53 -11.35 -16.19 10.36
C ASP A 53 -10.49 -17.45 10.39
N ASP A 54 -10.01 -17.92 9.23
CA ASP A 54 -9.26 -19.17 9.09
C ASP A 54 -8.17 -19.11 8.01
N GLY A 55 -7.48 -20.23 7.79
CA GLY A 55 -6.48 -20.40 6.74
C GLY A 55 -5.07 -19.92 7.09
N TRP A 56 -4.83 -19.43 8.30
CA TRP A 56 -3.51 -18.99 8.73
C TRP A 56 -2.74 -20.10 9.45
N THR A 57 -1.52 -20.40 8.97
CA THR A 57 -0.61 -21.34 9.64
C THR A 57 -0.05 -20.75 10.93
N TYR A 58 0.22 -19.46 10.95
CA TYR A 58 0.72 -18.70 12.10
C TYR A 58 -0.17 -17.45 12.31
N PRO A 59 -0.16 -16.85 13.50
CA PRO A 59 -0.97 -15.66 13.78
C PRO A 59 -0.74 -14.56 12.72
N PRO A 60 -1.80 -14.07 12.04
CA PRO A 60 -1.64 -13.13 10.93
C PRO A 60 -0.98 -11.80 11.29
N PHE A 61 -1.04 -11.40 12.55
CA PHE A 61 -0.38 -10.19 13.07
C PHE A 61 0.77 -10.51 14.04
N GLY A 62 1.26 -11.77 14.03
CA GLY A 62 2.34 -12.20 14.91
C GLY A 62 3.72 -11.75 14.45
N ALA A 63 3.91 -11.52 13.16
CA ALA A 63 5.22 -11.23 12.55
C ALA A 63 6.28 -12.26 12.97
N GLU A 64 5.92 -13.54 12.97
CA GLU A 64 6.77 -14.62 13.42
C GLU A 64 7.73 -15.10 12.32
N ILE A 65 8.93 -15.51 12.72
CA ILE A 65 9.91 -16.07 11.79
C ILE A 65 9.96 -17.60 11.95
N HIS A 66 9.61 -18.30 10.88
CA HIS A 66 9.66 -19.76 10.81
C HIS A 66 10.36 -20.18 9.52
N ASP A 67 11.30 -21.11 9.62
CA ASP A 67 12.09 -21.63 8.49
C ASP A 67 12.74 -20.54 7.62
N GLY A 68 13.22 -19.47 8.26
CA GLY A 68 13.84 -18.34 7.58
C GLY A 68 12.88 -17.43 6.81
N LYS A 69 11.57 -17.57 7.02
CA LYS A 69 10.53 -16.73 6.42
C LYS A 69 9.80 -15.94 7.51
N LEU A 70 9.52 -14.66 7.23
CA LEU A 70 8.67 -13.83 8.05
C LEU A 70 7.20 -14.05 7.63
N TRP A 71 6.36 -14.42 8.59
CA TRP A 71 4.95 -14.71 8.37
C TRP A 71 4.08 -13.60 8.96
N GLY A 72 3.10 -13.15 8.17
CA GLY A 72 2.12 -12.17 8.64
C GLY A 72 1.41 -11.43 7.52
N ARG A 73 0.24 -10.90 7.82
CA ARG A 73 -0.50 -10.00 6.92
C ARG A 73 0.29 -8.71 6.72
N GLY A 74 0.47 -8.29 5.46
CA GLY A 74 1.23 -7.10 5.10
C GLY A 74 2.74 -7.31 4.98
N VAL A 75 3.26 -8.53 5.21
CA VAL A 75 4.69 -8.81 5.06
C VAL A 75 5.10 -8.75 3.58
N LEU A 76 4.27 -9.26 2.67
CA LEU A 76 4.51 -9.23 1.24
C LEU A 76 3.82 -8.03 0.58
N ASP A 77 2.62 -7.74 0.98
CA ASP A 77 1.72 -6.73 0.44
C ASP A 77 1.34 -5.77 1.58
N ASP A 78 1.93 -4.55 1.66
CA ASP A 78 3.07 -4.02 0.90
C ASP A 78 4.16 -3.47 1.84
N LYS A 79 4.06 -3.74 3.19
CA LYS A 79 5.04 -3.25 4.18
C LYS A 79 6.45 -3.76 3.92
N GLY A 80 6.59 -5.03 3.47
CA GLY A 80 7.90 -5.60 3.15
C GLY A 80 8.60 -4.84 2.03
N PRO A 81 7.98 -4.67 0.85
CA PRO A 81 8.53 -3.88 -0.24
C PRO A 81 8.84 -2.42 0.14
N ILE A 82 7.98 -1.77 0.94
CA ILE A 82 8.25 -0.41 1.43
C ILE A 82 9.49 -0.36 2.32
N ILE A 83 9.60 -1.26 3.29
CA ILE A 83 10.79 -1.33 4.15
C ILE A 83 12.02 -1.68 3.32
N GLY A 84 11.90 -2.62 2.37
CA GLY A 84 12.96 -2.95 1.42
C GLY A 84 13.43 -1.73 0.63
N SER A 85 12.49 -0.90 0.17
CA SER A 85 12.79 0.35 -0.56
C SER A 85 13.52 1.38 0.31
N ILE A 86 13.13 1.55 1.58
CA ILE A 86 13.84 2.41 2.53
C ILE A 86 15.27 1.91 2.77
N PHE A 87 15.45 0.60 2.89
CA PHE A 87 16.80 0.03 3.06
C PHE A 87 17.61 0.05 1.76
N ALA A 88 16.99 -0.02 0.58
CA ALA A 88 17.68 0.23 -0.69
C ALA A 88 18.20 1.69 -0.75
N LEU A 89 17.40 2.66 -0.30
CA LEU A 89 17.81 4.04 -0.17
C LEU A 89 19.03 4.19 0.77
N LYS A 90 18.99 3.47 1.89
CA LYS A 90 20.10 3.40 2.83
C LYS A 90 21.36 2.82 2.17
N ALA A 91 21.24 1.77 1.38
CA ALA A 91 22.37 1.17 0.68
C ALA A 91 22.99 2.14 -0.34
N ILE A 92 22.17 2.86 -1.11
CA ILE A 92 22.64 3.91 -2.04
C ILE A 92 23.48 4.96 -1.30
N ARG A 93 22.97 5.46 -0.17
CA ARG A 93 23.66 6.46 0.64
C ARG A 93 24.96 5.91 1.26
N ASP A 94 24.88 4.76 1.92
CA ASP A 94 26.00 4.20 2.69
C ASP A 94 27.16 3.73 1.78
N LEU A 95 26.87 3.41 0.53
CA LEU A 95 27.85 3.08 -0.50
C LEU A 95 28.32 4.30 -1.31
N ASP A 96 27.82 5.49 -0.98
CA ASP A 96 28.12 6.74 -1.68
C ASP A 96 27.93 6.63 -3.21
N LEU A 97 26.83 5.97 -3.61
CA LEU A 97 26.51 5.79 -5.02
C LEU A 97 26.08 7.15 -5.63
N PRO A 98 26.61 7.51 -6.82
CA PRO A 98 26.22 8.75 -7.45
C PRO A 98 24.76 8.69 -7.90
N ILE A 99 23.98 9.69 -7.50
CA ILE A 99 22.62 9.92 -7.95
C ILE A 99 22.47 11.33 -8.49
N ASP A 100 21.69 11.51 -9.54
CA ASP A 100 21.39 12.79 -10.17
C ASP A 100 19.99 13.30 -9.87
N ARG A 101 19.19 12.51 -9.14
CA ARG A 101 17.82 12.81 -8.77
C ARG A 101 17.56 12.50 -7.31
N ARG A 102 16.59 13.17 -6.73
CA ARG A 102 16.05 12.76 -5.42
C ARG A 102 15.29 11.46 -5.56
N ILE A 103 15.31 10.66 -4.54
CA ILE A 103 14.49 9.44 -4.46
C ILE A 103 13.57 9.58 -3.26
N ARG A 104 12.28 9.46 -3.50
CA ARG A 104 11.24 9.53 -2.45
C ARG A 104 10.47 8.22 -2.40
N VAL A 105 10.53 7.56 -1.25
CA VAL A 105 9.67 6.42 -0.95
C VAL A 105 8.42 6.95 -0.27
N LEU A 106 7.29 6.87 -0.95
CA LEU A 106 5.96 7.29 -0.48
C LEU A 106 5.19 6.06 -0.01
N PHE A 107 4.42 6.20 1.06
CA PHE A 107 3.58 5.13 1.58
C PHE A 107 2.24 5.67 2.05
N GLY A 108 1.18 5.14 1.43
CA GLY A 108 -0.21 5.46 1.70
C GLY A 108 -0.79 4.64 2.85
N THR A 109 -2.00 4.98 3.26
CA THR A 109 -2.68 4.37 4.40
C THR A 109 -4.04 3.75 4.07
N ASP A 110 -4.47 3.75 2.82
CA ASP A 110 -5.77 3.22 2.38
C ASP A 110 -5.80 2.74 0.91
N GLU A 111 -4.69 2.18 0.43
CA GLU A 111 -4.58 1.65 -0.94
C GLU A 111 -5.65 0.59 -1.18
N GLU A 112 -5.78 -0.36 -0.28
CA GLU A 112 -6.71 -1.50 -0.31
C GLU A 112 -8.19 -1.09 -0.27
N CYS A 113 -8.47 0.17 0.04
CA CYS A 113 -9.81 0.74 0.11
C CYS A 113 -10.09 1.82 -0.94
N GLY A 114 -9.18 2.01 -1.92
CA GLY A 114 -9.38 2.91 -3.05
C GLY A 114 -8.48 4.12 -3.11
N SER A 115 -7.37 4.13 -2.35
CA SER A 115 -6.25 5.09 -2.47
C SER A 115 -6.62 6.56 -2.27
N SER A 116 -7.62 6.87 -1.44
CA SER A 116 -8.02 8.27 -1.17
C SER A 116 -6.88 9.08 -0.53
N CYS A 117 -5.91 8.41 0.09
CA CYS A 117 -4.70 9.02 0.62
C CYS A 117 -3.83 9.62 -0.50
N VAL A 118 -3.68 8.91 -1.60
CA VAL A 118 -2.92 9.38 -2.77
C VAL A 118 -3.68 10.47 -3.50
N GLU A 119 -5.00 10.35 -3.65
CA GLU A 119 -5.85 11.40 -4.19
C GLU A 119 -5.69 12.70 -3.38
N TYR A 120 -5.75 12.62 -2.05
CA TYR A 120 -5.50 13.76 -1.17
C TYR A 120 -4.12 14.39 -1.40
N TYR A 121 -3.07 13.58 -1.54
CA TYR A 121 -1.71 14.05 -1.80
C TYR A 121 -1.66 14.90 -3.09
N VAL A 122 -2.26 14.40 -4.16
CA VAL A 122 -2.30 15.08 -5.46
C VAL A 122 -3.13 16.37 -5.40
N GLU A 123 -4.35 16.30 -4.87
CA GLU A 123 -5.29 17.43 -4.84
C GLU A 123 -4.82 18.59 -3.96
N ASN A 124 -4.03 18.31 -2.93
CA ASN A 124 -3.47 19.33 -2.06
C ASN A 124 -2.11 19.87 -2.52
N GLY A 125 -1.70 19.55 -3.75
CA GLY A 125 -0.54 20.17 -4.40
C GLY A 125 0.80 19.73 -3.81
N TYR A 126 0.88 18.56 -3.20
CA TYR A 126 2.16 18.00 -2.80
C TYR A 126 3.01 17.65 -4.03
N GLU A 127 4.31 17.71 -3.87
CA GLU A 127 5.24 17.53 -4.98
C GLU A 127 5.18 16.11 -5.55
N MET A 128 4.90 16.01 -6.84
CA MET A 128 4.79 14.75 -7.56
C MET A 128 6.14 14.27 -8.10
N PRO A 129 6.42 12.96 -8.06
CA PRO A 129 7.58 12.40 -8.73
C PRO A 129 7.57 12.66 -10.23
N THR A 130 8.76 12.88 -10.81
CA THR A 130 8.94 13.00 -12.27
C THR A 130 8.71 11.66 -12.98
N ILE A 131 9.18 10.60 -12.34
CA ILE A 131 8.99 9.20 -12.73
C ILE A 131 8.85 8.37 -11.47
N GLY A 132 8.27 7.18 -11.58
CA GLY A 132 8.15 6.31 -10.42
C GLY A 132 7.67 4.90 -10.77
N PHE A 133 7.64 4.07 -9.76
CA PHE A 133 7.07 2.74 -9.81
C PHE A 133 6.45 2.38 -8.46
N THR A 134 5.59 1.38 -8.46
CA THR A 134 5.11 0.74 -7.23
C THR A 134 5.75 -0.64 -7.09
N PRO A 135 6.30 -1.01 -5.93
CA PRO A 135 6.82 -2.35 -5.68
C PRO A 135 5.73 -3.34 -5.31
N ASP A 136 4.48 -2.94 -5.38
CA ASP A 136 3.29 -3.72 -5.05
C ASP A 136 2.82 -4.52 -6.28
N GLY A 137 3.60 -5.51 -6.66
CA GLY A 137 3.28 -6.35 -7.81
C GLY A 137 4.36 -7.36 -8.14
N ASP A 138 4.01 -8.27 -9.04
CA ASP A 138 4.89 -9.32 -9.49
C ASP A 138 5.92 -8.85 -10.53
N PHE A 139 7.06 -9.53 -10.55
CA PHE A 139 8.08 -9.33 -11.58
C PHE A 139 7.70 -10.06 -12.90
N PRO A 140 8.18 -9.59 -14.08
CA PRO A 140 9.21 -8.55 -14.23
C PRO A 140 8.65 -7.11 -14.21
N LEU A 141 7.47 -6.86 -14.69
CA LEU A 141 6.85 -5.53 -14.74
C LEU A 141 5.38 -5.64 -15.12
N ILE A 142 4.50 -5.09 -14.31
CA ILE A 142 3.11 -4.85 -14.65
C ILE A 142 3.01 -3.44 -15.21
N PHE A 143 2.62 -3.30 -16.47
CA PHE A 143 2.48 -2.02 -17.16
C PHE A 143 1.06 -1.76 -17.67
N PHE A 144 0.14 -2.68 -17.39
CA PHE A 144 -1.25 -2.58 -17.77
C PHE A 144 -2.13 -3.28 -16.74
N GLU A 145 -3.18 -2.60 -16.29
CA GLU A 145 -4.17 -3.12 -15.37
C GLU A 145 -5.58 -2.99 -15.92
N LYS A 146 -6.47 -3.85 -15.47
CA LYS A 146 -7.89 -3.79 -15.82
C LYS A 146 -8.60 -2.81 -14.90
N GLY A 147 -9.47 -2.00 -15.47
CA GLY A 147 -10.41 -1.19 -14.67
C GLY A 147 -11.38 -2.10 -13.91
N MET A 148 -11.73 -1.69 -12.70
CA MET A 148 -12.73 -2.34 -11.87
C MET A 148 -13.91 -1.40 -11.64
N THR A 149 -15.12 -1.92 -11.82
CA THR A 149 -16.34 -1.19 -11.49
C THR A 149 -17.14 -1.98 -10.46
N ARG A 150 -17.53 -1.32 -9.39
CA ARG A 150 -18.42 -1.87 -8.38
C ARG A 150 -19.77 -1.17 -8.48
N PHE A 151 -20.85 -1.94 -8.48
CA PHE A 151 -22.20 -1.40 -8.48
C PHE A 151 -23.09 -2.21 -7.56
N THR A 152 -24.09 -1.54 -7.01
CA THR A 152 -25.15 -2.16 -6.23
C THR A 152 -26.43 -2.10 -7.04
N VAL A 153 -27.10 -3.24 -7.20
CA VAL A 153 -28.42 -3.32 -7.82
C VAL A 153 -29.45 -3.52 -6.72
N GLY A 154 -30.44 -2.66 -6.69
CA GLY A 154 -31.53 -2.75 -5.72
C GLY A 154 -32.86 -2.40 -6.38
N GLY A 155 -33.94 -2.97 -5.86
CA GLY A 155 -35.30 -2.69 -6.33
C GLY A 155 -36.36 -3.06 -5.30
N LYS A 156 -37.55 -2.50 -5.44
CA LYS A 156 -38.70 -2.93 -4.65
C LYS A 156 -39.33 -4.13 -5.33
N VAL A 157 -39.54 -5.21 -4.58
CA VAL A 157 -40.40 -6.32 -5.04
C VAL A 157 -41.85 -5.84 -4.97
N THR A 158 -42.48 -5.67 -6.13
CA THR A 158 -43.86 -5.18 -6.26
C THR A 158 -44.85 -6.27 -6.45
N ASP A 159 -44.40 -7.48 -6.77
CA ASP A 159 -45.26 -8.65 -6.94
C ASP A 159 -44.60 -9.88 -6.30
N LYS A 160 -45.36 -10.63 -5.50
CA LYS A 160 -44.87 -11.85 -4.86
C LYS A 160 -45.22 -13.03 -5.77
N GLY A 161 -44.23 -13.45 -6.56
CA GLY A 161 -44.31 -14.71 -7.28
C GLY A 161 -44.28 -15.94 -6.35
N ASN A 162 -44.24 -17.12 -6.95
CA ASN A 162 -44.13 -18.38 -6.21
C ASN A 162 -42.72 -18.69 -5.69
N ILE A 163 -41.75 -17.83 -5.99
CA ILE A 163 -40.32 -17.95 -5.56
C ILE A 163 -39.92 -16.62 -4.93
N GLU A 164 -39.46 -16.68 -3.71
CA GLU A 164 -38.90 -15.53 -2.98
C GLU A 164 -37.40 -15.73 -2.88
N VAL A 165 -36.64 -14.71 -3.30
CA VAL A 165 -35.19 -14.69 -3.09
C VAL A 165 -34.93 -14.05 -1.73
N GLU A 166 -34.50 -14.83 -0.76
CA GLU A 166 -34.20 -14.34 0.58
C GLU A 166 -32.82 -13.65 0.64
N TYR A 167 -31.86 -14.18 -0.11
CA TYR A 167 -30.52 -13.64 -0.18
C TYR A 167 -29.89 -13.94 -1.54
N PHE A 168 -29.21 -12.94 -2.06
CA PHE A 168 -28.30 -13.08 -3.20
C PHE A 168 -27.06 -12.25 -2.92
N GLY A 169 -25.91 -12.88 -2.86
CA GLY A 169 -24.64 -12.21 -2.57
C GLY A 169 -23.46 -12.97 -3.12
N GLY A 170 -22.39 -12.26 -3.34
CA GLY A 170 -21.11 -12.82 -3.81
C GLY A 170 -19.99 -11.85 -3.55
N GLY A 171 -18.74 -12.35 -3.64
CA GLY A 171 -17.54 -11.59 -3.31
C GLY A 171 -17.21 -11.65 -1.82
N ILE A 172 -15.93 -11.45 -1.50
CA ILE A 172 -15.44 -11.56 -0.11
C ILE A 172 -15.04 -10.18 0.41
N ALA A 173 -14.33 -9.40 -0.39
CA ALA A 173 -13.87 -8.07 -0.05
C ALA A 173 -13.78 -7.17 -1.29
N ALA A 174 -13.55 -5.90 -1.06
CA ALA A 174 -13.53 -4.88 -2.10
C ALA A 174 -12.53 -5.16 -3.22
N ASN A 175 -11.41 -5.72 -2.89
CA ASN A 175 -10.26 -6.00 -3.74
C ASN A 175 -10.10 -7.50 -4.07
N VAL A 176 -10.99 -8.37 -3.58
CA VAL A 176 -10.98 -9.79 -3.93
C VAL A 176 -12.00 -10.03 -5.03
N VAL A 177 -11.51 -10.21 -6.25
CA VAL A 177 -12.32 -10.64 -7.39
C VAL A 177 -12.28 -12.16 -7.43
N THR A 178 -13.41 -12.79 -7.10
CA THR A 178 -13.57 -14.22 -7.38
C THR A 178 -13.70 -14.43 -8.89
N PRO A 179 -13.07 -15.45 -9.45
CA PRO A 179 -13.18 -15.78 -10.86
C PRO A 179 -14.61 -16.17 -11.26
#